data_2ff5a446ef0d4c355fb69ce6ac5af694
#
_entry.id   2ff5a446ef0d4c355fb69ce6ac5af694
#
_cell.length_a   1.000
_cell.length_b   1.000
_cell.length_c   1.000
_cell.angle_alpha   90.00
_cell.angle_beta   90.00
_cell.angle_gamma   90.00
#
_symmetry.space_group_name_H-M   'P 1'
#
loop_
_entity.id
_entity.type
_entity.pdbx_description
1 polymer ?
#
loop_
_entity_poly.entity_id
_entity_poly.type
_entity_poly.pdbx_seq_one_letter_code
_entity_poly.pdbx_strand_id
1 'polypeptide(L)'
;MAIGEICSRVVVFASKDMTVRAAAQLMREHHVGALVVVDEPTEGRRVPVGILTDRDLAVGIVAKGLDADLLRVGEVMSADVLTAQQTDGVSQTIERMRARGVRRMPVVDARGALVGIVTADDFVDLIAEEMTALARMMAREQRREAEIRKV
;
A
#
# COMPACT_ATOMS: atom_id res chain seq x y z
N MET A 1 8.13 -12.26 -10.24
CA MET A 1 8.08 -10.85 -9.80
C MET A 1 7.75 -10.84 -8.31
N ALA A 2 8.59 -10.20 -7.53
CA ALA A 2 8.44 -10.05 -6.09
C ALA A 2 7.75 -8.72 -5.74
N ILE A 3 7.05 -8.68 -4.60
CA ILE A 3 6.36 -7.46 -4.13
C ILE A 3 7.32 -6.28 -4.00
N GLY A 4 8.56 -6.51 -3.57
CA GLY A 4 9.57 -5.47 -3.46
C GLY A 4 9.93 -4.76 -4.77
N GLU A 5 9.60 -5.34 -5.92
CA GLU A 5 9.85 -4.76 -7.25
C GLU A 5 8.74 -3.78 -7.67
N ILE A 6 7.52 -3.96 -7.14
CA ILE A 6 6.33 -3.17 -7.53
C ILE A 6 5.83 -2.22 -6.43
N CYS A 7 6.21 -2.45 -5.16
CA CYS A 7 5.74 -1.60 -4.06
C CYS A 7 6.31 -0.17 -4.15
N SER A 8 5.51 0.80 -3.71
CA SER A 8 6.01 2.17 -3.51
C SER A 8 6.99 2.19 -2.34
N ARG A 9 8.16 2.79 -2.54
CA ARG A 9 9.16 3.02 -1.49
C ARG A 9 8.89 4.30 -0.69
N VAL A 10 8.04 5.15 -1.19
CA VAL A 10 7.60 6.36 -0.49
C VAL A 10 6.41 6.01 0.40
N VAL A 11 6.64 5.89 1.69
CA VAL A 11 5.61 5.56 2.68
C VAL A 11 5.47 6.70 3.66
N VAL A 12 4.26 7.21 3.81
CA VAL A 12 3.94 8.16 4.88
C VAL A 12 3.55 7.37 6.12
N PHE A 13 4.21 7.62 7.23
CA PHE A 13 4.02 6.88 8.47
C PHE A 13 3.74 7.81 9.65
N ALA A 14 3.15 7.25 10.69
CA ALA A 14 2.85 7.92 11.95
C ALA A 14 3.32 7.08 13.14
N SER A 15 3.54 7.71 14.28
CA SER A 15 3.71 7.01 15.55
C SER A 15 2.38 6.84 16.28
N LYS A 16 2.30 5.87 17.18
CA LYS A 16 1.11 5.66 18.02
C LYS A 16 0.76 6.87 18.89
N ASP A 17 1.76 7.64 19.31
CA ASP A 17 1.60 8.78 20.22
C ASP A 17 1.21 10.08 19.52
N MET A 18 1.25 10.10 18.19
CA MET A 18 0.80 11.24 17.38
C MET A 18 -0.70 11.49 17.62
N THR A 19 -1.12 12.78 17.65
CA THR A 19 -2.55 13.09 17.71
C THR A 19 -3.25 12.73 16.41
N VAL A 20 -4.51 12.40 16.48
CA VAL A 20 -5.34 12.12 15.30
C VAL A 20 -5.39 13.32 14.36
N ARG A 21 -5.42 14.56 14.91
CA ARG A 21 -5.33 15.79 14.10
C ARG A 21 -4.02 15.88 13.32
N ALA A 22 -2.89 15.62 13.97
CA ALA A 22 -1.59 15.65 13.30
C ALA A 22 -1.50 14.59 12.19
N ALA A 23 -2.06 13.41 12.42
CA ALA A 23 -2.15 12.37 11.39
C ALA A 23 -3.01 12.81 10.19
N ALA A 24 -4.16 13.45 10.44
CA ALA A 24 -5.00 14.00 9.37
C ALA A 24 -4.27 15.09 8.57
N GLN A 25 -3.48 15.93 9.24
CA GLN A 25 -2.63 16.93 8.57
C GLN A 25 -1.58 16.30 7.67
N LEU A 26 -0.91 15.23 8.13
CA LEU A 26 0.03 14.45 7.29
C LEU A 26 -0.65 13.87 6.04
N MET A 27 -1.86 13.30 6.19
CA MET A 27 -2.62 12.80 5.04
C MET A 27 -2.90 13.91 4.03
N ARG A 28 -3.26 15.10 4.51
CA ARG A 28 -3.52 16.26 3.66
C ARG A 28 -2.26 16.77 2.96
N GLU A 29 -1.15 16.90 3.69
CA GLU A 29 0.13 17.42 3.17
C GLU A 29 0.72 16.50 2.09
N HIS A 30 0.62 15.19 2.30
CA HIS A 30 1.17 14.19 1.39
C HIS A 30 0.17 13.63 0.37
N HIS A 31 -1.08 14.10 0.38
CA HIS A 31 -2.16 13.64 -0.50
C HIS A 31 -2.37 12.12 -0.45
N VAL A 32 -2.32 11.54 0.74
CA VAL A 32 -2.53 10.10 0.98
C VAL A 32 -3.76 9.86 1.82
N GLY A 33 -4.47 8.75 1.56
CA GLY A 33 -5.64 8.31 2.32
C GLY A 33 -5.33 7.31 3.43
N ALA A 34 -4.06 7.01 3.68
CA ALA A 34 -3.66 6.10 4.75
C ALA A 34 -2.24 6.39 5.23
N LEU A 35 -2.00 6.13 6.51
CA LEU A 35 -0.69 6.15 7.15
C LEU A 35 -0.38 4.76 7.69
N VAL A 36 0.85 4.31 7.50
CA VAL A 36 1.37 3.15 8.22
C VAL A 36 1.77 3.61 9.61
N VAL A 37 1.24 2.98 10.64
CA VAL A 37 1.63 3.28 12.01
C VAL A 37 2.78 2.38 12.39
N VAL A 38 3.87 2.97 12.87
CA VAL A 38 5.12 2.27 13.16
C VAL A 38 5.55 2.45 14.61
N ASP A 39 6.19 1.41 15.13
CA ASP A 39 7.09 1.49 16.28
C ASP A 39 8.53 1.57 15.77
N GLU A 40 9.38 2.26 16.52
CA GLU A 40 10.80 2.39 16.23
C GLU A 40 11.63 1.87 17.40
N PRO A 41 11.75 0.53 17.55
CA PRO A 41 12.44 -0.11 18.68
C PRO A 41 13.93 0.20 18.72
N THR A 42 14.53 0.52 17.57
CA THR A 42 15.88 1.02 17.41
C THR A 42 15.88 2.10 16.36
N GLU A 43 16.79 3.07 16.49
CA GLU A 43 16.87 4.20 15.56
C GLU A 43 16.96 3.72 14.11
N GLY A 44 16.07 4.28 13.26
CA GLY A 44 15.98 3.96 11.83
C GLY A 44 15.27 2.65 11.50
N ARG A 45 14.89 1.83 12.48
CA ARG A 45 14.14 0.59 12.25
C ARG A 45 12.65 0.79 12.57
N ARG A 46 11.86 1.07 11.55
CA ARG A 46 10.42 1.25 11.67
C ARG A 46 9.70 -0.07 11.43
N VAL A 47 8.94 -0.52 12.43
CA VAL A 47 8.16 -1.76 12.37
C VAL A 47 6.68 -1.41 12.27
N PRO A 48 5.95 -1.84 11.23
CA PRO A 48 4.52 -1.61 11.12
C PRO A 48 3.77 -2.27 12.28
N VAL A 49 2.94 -1.49 12.97
CA VAL A 49 2.10 -1.95 14.08
C VAL A 49 0.62 -1.66 13.86
N GLY A 50 0.29 -0.89 12.82
CA GLY A 50 -1.10 -0.57 12.48
C GLY A 50 -1.20 0.20 11.17
N ILE A 51 -2.44 0.45 10.77
CA ILE A 51 -2.82 1.35 9.68
C ILE A 51 -3.93 2.27 10.16
N LEU A 52 -3.83 3.53 9.78
CA LEU A 52 -4.87 4.55 9.97
C LEU A 52 -5.28 5.09 8.61
N THR A 53 -6.59 5.08 8.32
CA THR A 53 -7.13 5.57 7.05
C THR A 53 -7.97 6.83 7.24
N ASP A 54 -8.17 7.59 6.16
CA ASP A 54 -9.11 8.72 6.13
C ASP A 54 -10.54 8.30 6.45
N ARG A 55 -10.94 7.07 6.07
CA ARG A 55 -12.23 6.50 6.45
C ARG A 55 -12.33 6.29 7.97
N ASP A 56 -11.28 5.83 8.63
CA ASP A 56 -11.24 5.70 10.08
C ASP A 56 -11.47 7.05 10.77
N LEU A 57 -10.88 8.12 10.23
CA LEU A 57 -11.06 9.47 10.72
C LEU A 57 -12.51 9.95 10.55
N ALA A 58 -13.08 9.76 9.36
CA ALA A 58 -14.43 10.20 9.06
C ALA A 58 -15.49 9.44 9.89
N VAL A 59 -15.41 8.11 9.90
CA VAL A 59 -16.41 7.24 10.52
C VAL A 59 -16.15 7.04 12.02
N GLY A 60 -14.89 6.94 12.40
CA GLY A 60 -14.50 6.66 13.78
C GLY A 60 -14.42 7.91 14.68
N ILE A 61 -14.12 9.07 14.13
CA ILE A 61 -13.89 10.30 14.89
C ILE A 61 -14.97 11.34 14.58
N VAL A 62 -15.07 11.80 13.33
CA VAL A 62 -15.98 12.88 12.95
C VAL A 62 -17.44 12.47 13.18
N ALA A 63 -17.86 11.31 12.71
CA ALA A 63 -19.24 10.83 12.84
C ALA A 63 -19.67 10.62 14.31
N LYS A 64 -18.71 10.37 15.20
CA LYS A 64 -18.95 10.20 16.64
C LYS A 64 -18.82 11.50 17.43
N GLY A 65 -18.44 12.60 16.80
CA GLY A 65 -18.22 13.89 17.46
C GLY A 65 -17.05 13.90 18.45
N LEU A 66 -16.03 13.04 18.23
CA LEU A 66 -14.86 12.95 19.09
C LEU A 66 -13.85 14.03 18.75
N ASP A 67 -13.05 14.44 19.74
CA ASP A 67 -12.03 15.46 19.58
C ASP A 67 -10.71 14.85 19.08
N ALA A 68 -10.33 15.21 17.87
CA ALA A 68 -9.10 14.73 17.23
C ALA A 68 -7.80 15.21 17.91
N ASP A 69 -7.86 16.25 18.71
CA ASP A 69 -6.71 16.77 19.46
C ASP A 69 -6.44 15.98 20.74
N LEU A 70 -7.46 15.33 21.28
CA LEU A 70 -7.37 14.54 22.50
C LEU A 70 -7.05 13.07 22.27
N LEU A 71 -7.32 12.57 21.06
CA LEU A 71 -7.09 11.17 20.71
C LEU A 71 -5.71 10.95 20.08
N ARG A 72 -5.14 9.80 20.37
CA ARG A 72 -3.87 9.34 19.80
C ARG A 72 -4.14 8.34 18.68
N VAL A 73 -3.23 8.30 17.70
CA VAL A 73 -3.28 7.36 16.57
C VAL A 73 -3.41 5.92 17.05
N GLY A 74 -2.68 5.53 18.09
CA GLY A 74 -2.73 4.18 18.65
C GLY A 74 -4.08 3.75 19.19
N GLU A 75 -4.96 4.71 19.56
CA GLU A 75 -6.31 4.45 20.09
C GLU A 75 -7.35 4.20 18.98
N VAL A 76 -7.06 4.66 17.75
CA VAL A 76 -8.03 4.64 16.63
C VAL A 76 -7.56 3.82 15.42
N MET A 77 -6.29 3.47 15.34
CA MET A 77 -5.73 2.66 14.26
C MET A 77 -6.27 1.24 14.25
N SER A 78 -6.23 0.57 13.09
CA SER A 78 -6.32 -0.87 13.02
C SER A 78 -4.98 -1.48 13.43
N ALA A 79 -4.95 -2.20 14.57
CA ALA A 79 -3.72 -2.82 15.10
C ALA A 79 -3.38 -4.17 14.47
N ASP A 80 -4.35 -4.84 13.84
CA ASP A 80 -4.14 -6.11 13.13
C ASP A 80 -3.64 -5.84 11.70
N VAL A 81 -2.40 -5.37 11.59
CA VAL A 81 -1.80 -5.03 10.31
C VAL A 81 -1.25 -6.27 9.61
N LEU A 82 -1.75 -6.52 8.39
CA LEU A 82 -1.20 -7.53 7.50
C LEU A 82 0.00 -6.93 6.76
N THR A 83 1.14 -7.60 6.81
CA THR A 83 2.36 -7.19 6.09
C THR A 83 2.76 -8.22 5.04
N ALA A 84 3.43 -7.78 3.98
CA ALA A 84 4.09 -8.62 3.00
C ALA A 84 5.61 -8.56 3.16
N GLN A 85 6.29 -9.68 2.98
CA GLN A 85 7.73 -9.66 2.80
C GLN A 85 8.06 -9.11 1.41
N GLN A 86 9.14 -8.35 1.28
CA GLN A 86 9.55 -7.84 -0.03
C GLN A 86 9.84 -8.94 -1.06
N THR A 87 10.07 -10.17 -0.61
CA THR A 87 10.31 -11.37 -1.42
C THR A 87 9.04 -12.15 -1.75
N ASP A 88 7.88 -11.77 -1.19
CA ASP A 88 6.62 -12.45 -1.46
C ASP A 88 6.21 -12.28 -2.94
N GLY A 89 5.55 -13.30 -3.48
CA GLY A 89 5.04 -13.27 -4.84
C GLY A 89 3.77 -12.42 -4.97
N VAL A 90 3.57 -11.83 -6.15
CA VAL A 90 2.41 -10.97 -6.48
C VAL A 90 1.09 -11.70 -6.25
N SER A 91 0.90 -12.88 -6.85
CA SER A 91 -0.35 -13.64 -6.75
C SER A 91 -0.70 -14.02 -5.31
N GLN A 92 0.30 -14.47 -4.54
CA GLN A 92 0.13 -14.81 -3.13
C GLN A 92 -0.29 -13.60 -2.30
N THR A 93 0.29 -12.44 -2.58
CA THR A 93 -0.03 -11.19 -1.87
C THR A 93 -1.45 -10.74 -2.18
N ILE A 94 -1.88 -10.80 -3.44
CA ILE A 94 -3.26 -10.50 -3.84
C ILE A 94 -4.25 -11.41 -3.11
N GLU A 95 -3.99 -12.73 -3.03
CA GLU A 95 -4.86 -13.66 -2.31
C GLU A 95 -4.95 -13.34 -0.82
N ARG A 96 -3.84 -12.99 -0.17
CA ARG A 96 -3.81 -12.60 1.23
C ARG A 96 -4.62 -11.32 1.47
N MET A 97 -4.46 -10.31 0.60
CA MET A 97 -5.24 -9.07 0.66
C MET A 97 -6.73 -9.35 0.49
N ARG A 98 -7.09 -10.19 -0.48
CA ARG A 98 -8.48 -10.60 -0.72
C ARG A 98 -9.08 -11.32 0.49
N ALA A 99 -8.37 -12.28 1.06
CA ALA A 99 -8.84 -13.04 2.22
C ALA A 99 -9.09 -12.17 3.46
N ARG A 100 -8.31 -11.09 3.62
CA ARG A 100 -8.43 -10.15 4.75
C ARG A 100 -9.31 -8.94 4.42
N GLY A 101 -9.75 -8.79 3.18
CA GLY A 101 -10.55 -7.63 2.76
C GLY A 101 -9.82 -6.29 2.85
N VAL A 102 -8.50 -6.29 2.66
CA VAL A 102 -7.67 -5.08 2.72
C VAL A 102 -7.21 -4.64 1.33
N ARG A 103 -7.06 -3.34 1.13
CA ARG A 103 -6.62 -2.74 -0.15
C ARG A 103 -5.18 -2.24 -0.10
N ARG A 104 -4.55 -2.28 1.05
CA ARG A 104 -3.18 -1.81 1.27
C ARG A 104 -2.46 -2.77 2.20
N MET A 105 -1.18 -2.96 1.96
CA MET A 105 -0.34 -3.83 2.77
C MET A 105 1.06 -3.23 2.89
N PRO A 106 1.53 -2.90 4.09
CA PRO A 106 2.93 -2.52 4.30
C PRO A 106 3.86 -3.67 3.87
N VAL A 107 4.95 -3.31 3.23
CA VAL A 107 5.99 -4.23 2.80
C VAL A 107 7.19 -4.10 3.73
N VAL A 108 7.68 -5.23 4.21
CA VAL A 108 8.77 -5.30 5.18
C VAL A 108 9.95 -6.13 4.65
N ASP A 109 11.12 -5.88 5.20
CA ASP A 109 12.30 -6.71 4.98
C ASP A 109 12.29 -7.96 5.90
N ALA A 110 13.34 -8.79 5.81
CA ALA A 110 13.50 -10.00 6.61
C ALA A 110 13.56 -9.74 8.13
N ARG A 111 13.82 -8.49 8.54
CA ARG A 111 13.83 -8.08 9.95
C ARG A 111 12.50 -7.49 10.41
N GLY A 112 11.50 -7.43 9.52
CA GLY A 112 10.22 -6.80 9.78
C GLY A 112 10.23 -5.27 9.70
N ALA A 113 11.30 -4.67 9.20
CA ALA A 113 11.37 -3.22 9.01
C ALA A 113 10.60 -2.79 7.76
N LEU A 114 9.85 -1.69 7.87
CA LEU A 114 9.07 -1.11 6.79
C LEU A 114 9.99 -0.67 5.64
N VAL A 115 9.77 -1.19 4.44
CA VAL A 115 10.52 -0.86 3.23
C VAL A 115 9.65 -0.32 2.10
N GLY A 116 8.34 -0.44 2.21
CA GLY A 116 7.41 0.04 1.20
C GLY A 116 5.96 -0.21 1.57
N ILE A 117 5.08 0.11 0.64
CA ILE A 117 3.65 -0.20 0.71
C ILE A 117 3.18 -0.67 -0.66
N VAL A 118 2.34 -1.68 -0.70
CA VAL A 118 1.65 -2.13 -1.91
C VAL A 118 0.15 -1.93 -1.74
N THR A 119 -0.50 -1.51 -2.80
CA THR A 119 -1.93 -1.24 -2.84
C THR A 119 -2.62 -2.05 -3.94
N ALA A 120 -3.94 -2.16 -3.88
CA ALA A 120 -4.72 -2.78 -4.93
C ALA A 120 -4.52 -2.08 -6.29
N ASP A 121 -4.30 -0.77 -6.26
CA ASP A 121 -4.09 0.03 -7.47
C ASP A 121 -2.77 -0.33 -8.17
N ASP A 122 -1.69 -0.60 -7.42
CA ASP A 122 -0.42 -1.07 -7.98
C ASP A 122 -0.57 -2.39 -8.76
N PHE A 123 -1.43 -3.29 -8.28
CA PHE A 123 -1.71 -4.54 -8.99
C PHE A 123 -2.54 -4.31 -10.26
N VAL A 124 -3.49 -3.38 -10.24
CA VAL A 124 -4.27 -3.01 -11.42
C VAL A 124 -3.35 -2.41 -12.49
N ASP A 125 -2.45 -1.52 -12.10
CA ASP A 125 -1.48 -0.90 -13.00
C ASP A 125 -0.54 -1.96 -13.61
N LEU A 126 -0.01 -2.87 -12.79
CA LEU A 126 0.81 -3.99 -13.26
C LEU A 126 0.08 -4.84 -14.31
N ILE A 127 -1.16 -5.23 -14.05
CA ILE A 127 -1.97 -6.03 -14.97
C ILE A 127 -2.23 -5.26 -16.27
N ALA A 128 -2.51 -3.97 -16.18
CA ALA A 128 -2.74 -3.12 -17.36
C ALA A 128 -1.49 -3.00 -18.23
N GLU A 129 -0.31 -2.88 -17.63
CA GLU A 129 0.98 -2.89 -18.34
C GLU A 129 1.23 -4.21 -19.05
N GLU A 130 1.02 -5.35 -18.38
CA GLU A 130 1.17 -6.69 -18.96
C GLU A 130 0.18 -6.92 -20.13
N MET A 131 -1.07 -6.52 -19.97
CA MET A 131 -2.08 -6.61 -21.04
C MET A 131 -1.69 -5.74 -22.25
N THR A 132 -1.15 -4.54 -22.00
CA THR A 132 -0.68 -3.65 -23.06
C THR A 132 0.51 -4.27 -23.81
N ALA A 133 1.44 -4.90 -23.11
CA ALA A 133 2.57 -5.61 -23.70
C ALA A 133 2.11 -6.76 -24.59
N LEU A 134 1.16 -7.56 -24.14
CA LEU A 134 0.55 -8.66 -24.93
C LEU A 134 -0.16 -8.12 -26.18
N ALA A 135 -0.93 -7.06 -26.06
CA ALA A 135 -1.62 -6.45 -27.21
C ALA A 135 -0.62 -5.94 -28.27
N ARG A 136 0.48 -5.32 -27.84
CA ARG A 136 1.55 -4.87 -28.75
C ARG A 136 2.28 -6.04 -29.42
N MET A 137 2.49 -7.15 -28.72
CA MET A 137 3.07 -8.37 -29.26
C MET A 137 2.20 -8.92 -30.41
N MET A 138 0.90 -9.06 -30.18
CA MET A 138 -0.06 -9.55 -31.19
C MET A 138 -0.12 -8.64 -32.42
N ALA A 139 -0.16 -7.32 -32.22
CA ALA A 139 -0.16 -6.36 -33.31
C ALA A 139 1.15 -6.43 -34.14
N ARG A 140 2.28 -6.69 -33.51
CA ARG A 140 3.56 -6.85 -34.20
C ARG A 140 3.61 -8.13 -35.02
N GLU A 141 3.08 -9.22 -34.50
CA GLU A 141 2.96 -10.50 -35.20
C GLU A 141 2.13 -10.34 -36.48
N GLN A 142 0.94 -9.73 -36.40
CA GLN A 142 0.08 -9.49 -37.54
C GLN A 142 0.78 -8.64 -38.63
N ARG A 143 1.50 -7.61 -38.26
CA ARG A 143 2.28 -6.79 -39.22
C ARG A 143 3.37 -7.61 -39.91
N ARG A 144 4.12 -8.41 -39.16
CA ARG A 144 5.16 -9.28 -39.68
C ARG A 144 4.61 -10.30 -40.69
N GLU A 145 3.46 -10.93 -40.36
CA GLU A 145 2.80 -11.84 -41.29
C GLU A 145 2.33 -11.16 -42.57
N ALA A 146 1.75 -9.95 -42.45
CA ALA A 146 1.33 -9.17 -43.62
C ALA A 146 2.51 -8.77 -44.53
N GLU A 147 3.67 -8.48 -43.97
CA GLU A 147 4.89 -8.18 -44.73
C GLU A 147 5.43 -9.40 -45.46
N ILE A 148 5.46 -10.57 -44.83
CA ILE A 148 5.93 -11.82 -45.41
C ILE A 148 5.04 -12.28 -46.57
N ARG A 149 3.71 -12.06 -46.46
CA ARG A 149 2.76 -12.47 -47.51
C ARG A 149 2.68 -11.53 -48.70
N LYS A 150 3.34 -10.37 -48.64
CA LYS A 150 3.45 -9.44 -49.77
C LYS A 150 4.58 -9.78 -50.76
N VAL A 151 5.39 -10.78 -50.44
CA VAL A 151 6.45 -11.35 -51.30
C VAL A 151 5.91 -12.64 -51.92
#